data_12fa51229ed45a75efa4bb77faec19aa
#
_entry.id   12fa51229ed45a75efa4bb77faec19aa
#
_cell.length_a   1.000
_cell.length_b   1.000
_cell.length_c   1.000
_cell.angle_alpha   90.00
_cell.angle_beta   90.00
_cell.angle_gamma   90.00
#
_symmetry.space_group_name_H-M   'P 1'
#
loop_
_entity.id
_entity.type
_entity.pdbx_description
1 polymer ?
#
loop_
_entity_poly.entity_id
_entity_poly.type
_entity_poly.pdbx_seq_one_letter_code
_entity_poly.pdbx_strand_id
1 'polypeptide(L)'
;LTGTVTAGNASQVTDGAVALLVASEEAAAAHGWKPLGRLVSYAATGCDPMRMGLGPVRAMEAALHRAGWKLGDADVVEINEAFAAQVLAVMKCLADPASARRAGLEAPLGELDPSKVNPCGGAIALGHPVGATGARLVQTALHQLHATDARKAIVSLCIGGGQGMAACLEVM
;
A
#
# COMPACT_ATOMS: atom_id res chain seq x y z
N LEU A 1 1.33 9.05 30.20
CA LEU A 1 1.24 8.76 28.77
C LEU A 1 2.50 8.00 28.34
N THR A 2 2.35 6.76 27.89
CA THR A 2 3.47 5.84 27.55
C THR A 2 3.51 5.50 26.05
N GLY A 3 2.76 6.22 25.23
CA GLY A 3 2.71 5.99 23.77
C GLY A 3 3.96 6.49 23.06
N THR A 4 4.26 5.87 21.89
CA THR A 4 5.42 6.21 21.03
C THR A 4 5.04 7.10 19.85
N VAL A 5 3.74 7.26 19.56
CA VAL A 5 3.25 8.11 18.46
C VAL A 5 3.29 9.58 18.88
N THR A 6 3.91 10.41 18.06
CA THR A 6 4.06 11.86 18.25
C THR A 6 3.76 12.59 16.95
N ALA A 7 3.62 13.91 17.00
CA ALA A 7 3.48 14.73 15.80
C ALA A 7 4.68 14.60 14.82
N GLY A 8 5.87 14.26 15.34
CA GLY A 8 7.08 14.11 14.52
C GLY A 8 7.20 12.74 13.81
N ASN A 9 6.36 11.76 14.15
CA ASN A 9 6.37 10.43 13.55
C ASN A 9 4.98 9.97 13.08
N ALA A 10 4.11 10.92 12.84
CA ALA A 10 2.77 10.74 12.26
C ALA A 10 2.62 11.60 11.01
N SER A 11 1.72 11.19 10.12
CA SER A 11 1.36 12.00 8.96
C SER A 11 0.75 13.33 9.37
N GLN A 12 1.00 14.37 8.59
CA GLN A 12 0.47 15.71 8.83
C GLN A 12 -0.95 15.84 8.26
N VAL A 13 -1.75 16.71 8.88
CA VAL A 13 -3.01 17.20 8.28
C VAL A 13 -2.63 18.07 7.08
N THR A 14 -3.06 17.67 5.90
CA THR A 14 -2.56 18.23 4.64
C THR A 14 -3.69 18.32 3.63
N ASP A 15 -3.70 19.38 2.84
CA ASP A 15 -4.51 19.48 1.63
C ASP A 15 -3.78 18.83 0.45
N GLY A 16 -4.52 18.27 -0.48
CA GLY A 16 -3.95 17.67 -1.69
C GLY A 16 -5.01 17.17 -2.64
N ALA A 17 -4.62 17.06 -3.90
CA ALA A 17 -5.47 16.53 -4.96
C ALA A 17 -4.66 15.59 -5.87
N VAL A 18 -5.33 14.57 -6.36
CA VAL A 18 -4.78 13.60 -7.33
C VAL A 18 -5.85 13.27 -8.34
N ALA A 19 -5.47 13.16 -9.59
CA ALA A 19 -6.34 12.71 -10.67
C ALA A 19 -5.74 11.46 -11.35
N LEU A 20 -6.55 10.44 -11.51
CA LEU A 20 -6.23 9.23 -12.27
C LEU A 20 -7.30 9.02 -13.34
N LEU A 21 -6.87 8.74 -14.56
CA LEU A 21 -7.76 8.25 -15.60
C LEU A 21 -7.77 6.73 -15.56
N VAL A 22 -8.91 6.15 -15.28
CA VAL A 22 -9.12 4.69 -15.29
C VAL A 22 -9.95 4.34 -16.52
N ALA A 23 -9.47 3.41 -17.32
CA ALA A 23 -10.13 2.98 -18.55
C ALA A 23 -10.09 1.46 -18.69
N SER A 24 -11.02 0.90 -19.45
CA SER A 24 -10.87 -0.48 -19.92
C SER A 24 -9.77 -0.56 -20.98
N GLU A 25 -9.27 -1.76 -21.22
CA GLU A 25 -8.25 -2.01 -22.24
C GLU A 25 -8.75 -1.63 -23.64
N GLU A 26 -10.04 -1.93 -23.92
CA GLU A 26 -10.68 -1.59 -25.18
C GLU A 26 -10.78 -0.06 -25.37
N ALA A 27 -11.15 0.67 -24.30
CA ALA A 27 -11.25 2.12 -24.37
C ALA A 27 -9.87 2.76 -24.56
N ALA A 28 -8.86 2.28 -23.86
CA ALA A 28 -7.49 2.77 -24.02
C ALA A 28 -7.00 2.56 -25.47
N ALA A 29 -7.24 1.38 -26.04
CA ALA A 29 -6.89 1.07 -27.42
C ALA A 29 -7.65 1.94 -28.43
N ALA A 30 -8.96 2.10 -28.24
CA ALA A 30 -9.81 2.91 -29.14
C ALA A 30 -9.41 4.39 -29.19
N HIS A 31 -8.89 4.91 -28.09
CA HIS A 31 -8.43 6.31 -27.99
C HIS A 31 -6.92 6.48 -28.20
N GLY A 32 -6.17 5.40 -28.45
CA GLY A 32 -4.72 5.45 -28.61
C GLY A 32 -3.96 5.88 -27.36
N TRP A 33 -4.54 5.70 -26.16
CA TRP A 33 -3.90 6.03 -24.90
C TRP A 33 -2.83 5.00 -24.56
N LYS A 34 -1.76 5.47 -23.95
CA LYS A 34 -0.70 4.63 -23.41
C LYS A 34 -0.87 4.52 -21.89
N PRO A 35 -1.39 3.40 -21.36
CA PRO A 35 -1.54 3.23 -19.93
C PRO A 35 -0.18 3.27 -19.22
N LEU A 36 -0.13 3.89 -18.03
CA LEU A 36 1.05 3.80 -17.16
C LEU A 36 1.20 2.40 -16.54
N GLY A 37 0.10 1.66 -16.45
CA GLY A 37 0.07 0.30 -15.93
C GLY A 37 -1.36 -0.18 -15.77
N ARG A 38 -1.52 -1.35 -15.20
CA ARG A 38 -2.83 -1.94 -14.95
C ARG A 38 -3.04 -2.29 -13.48
N LEU A 39 -4.29 -2.24 -13.05
CA LEU A 39 -4.74 -2.79 -11.78
C LEU A 39 -4.95 -4.30 -11.95
N VAL A 40 -4.05 -5.10 -11.37
CA VAL A 40 -4.11 -6.57 -11.45
C VAL A 40 -5.15 -7.13 -10.48
N SER A 41 -5.13 -6.63 -9.24
CA SER A 41 -6.06 -7.04 -8.20
C SER A 41 -6.19 -5.96 -7.13
N TYR A 42 -7.24 -6.07 -6.33
CA TYR A 42 -7.38 -5.27 -5.10
C TYR A 42 -8.16 -6.05 -4.04
N ALA A 43 -8.01 -5.64 -2.79
CA ALA A 43 -8.79 -6.15 -1.68
C ALA A 43 -9.01 -5.06 -0.63
N ALA A 44 -10.22 -5.06 -0.07
CA ALA A 44 -10.56 -4.35 1.16
C ALA A 44 -10.88 -5.40 2.23
N THR A 45 -10.36 -5.22 3.43
CA THR A 45 -10.53 -6.16 4.55
C THR A 45 -10.82 -5.42 5.85
N GLY A 46 -11.53 -6.08 6.76
CA GLY A 46 -11.73 -5.59 8.12
C GLY A 46 -10.63 -6.07 9.06
N CYS A 47 -10.40 -5.30 10.10
CA CYS A 47 -9.55 -5.66 11.24
C CYS A 47 -10.14 -5.09 12.55
N ASP A 48 -9.55 -5.43 13.68
CA ASP A 48 -9.91 -4.84 14.97
C ASP A 48 -9.76 -3.30 14.91
N PRO A 49 -10.82 -2.52 15.16
CA PRO A 49 -10.76 -1.06 15.17
C PRO A 49 -9.70 -0.48 16.09
N MET A 50 -9.44 -1.13 17.23
CA MET A 50 -8.38 -0.73 18.18
C MET A 50 -6.96 -0.94 17.64
N ARG A 51 -6.86 -1.68 16.53
CA ARG A 51 -5.61 -1.99 15.82
C ARG A 51 -5.73 -1.67 14.34
N MET A 52 -6.47 -0.64 13.99
CA MET A 52 -6.78 -0.28 12.60
C MET A 52 -5.52 -0.14 11.72
N GLY A 53 -4.39 0.25 12.32
CA GLY A 53 -3.10 0.34 11.63
C GLY A 53 -2.60 -0.97 11.01
N LEU A 54 -3.12 -2.12 11.44
CA LEU A 54 -2.80 -3.44 10.88
C LEU A 54 -3.71 -3.85 9.70
N GLY A 55 -4.69 -3.01 9.34
CA GLY A 55 -5.56 -3.25 8.16
C GLY A 55 -4.81 -3.64 6.88
N PRO A 56 -3.66 -3.02 6.56
CA PRO A 56 -2.84 -3.40 5.41
C PRO A 56 -2.45 -4.87 5.35
N VAL A 57 -2.21 -5.53 6.48
CA VAL A 57 -1.69 -6.91 6.54
C VAL A 57 -2.60 -7.89 5.81
N ARG A 58 -3.88 -7.94 6.19
CA ARG A 58 -4.85 -8.82 5.53
C ARG A 58 -5.25 -8.33 4.14
N ALA A 59 -5.26 -7.03 3.93
CA ALA A 59 -5.55 -6.48 2.62
C ALA A 59 -4.48 -6.88 1.60
N MET A 60 -3.21 -6.82 1.98
CA MET A 60 -2.08 -7.26 1.13
C MET A 60 -2.14 -8.76 0.88
N GLU A 61 -2.38 -9.59 1.90
CA GLU A 61 -2.59 -11.04 1.72
C GLU A 61 -3.66 -11.32 0.65
N ALA A 62 -4.83 -10.74 0.80
CA ALA A 62 -5.95 -10.98 -0.09
C ALA A 62 -5.70 -10.44 -1.52
N ALA A 63 -5.06 -9.28 -1.66
CA ALA A 63 -4.71 -8.73 -2.97
C ALA A 63 -3.66 -9.57 -3.68
N LEU A 64 -2.59 -9.97 -2.98
CA LEU A 64 -1.54 -10.85 -3.51
C LEU A 64 -2.10 -12.21 -3.93
N HIS A 65 -2.95 -12.82 -3.10
CA HIS A 65 -3.61 -14.08 -3.44
C HIS A 65 -4.43 -13.98 -4.73
N ARG A 66 -5.22 -12.90 -4.88
CA ARG A 66 -6.03 -12.65 -6.10
C ARG A 66 -5.16 -12.41 -7.34
N ALA A 67 -4.00 -11.77 -7.17
CA ALA A 67 -3.03 -11.55 -8.24
C ALA A 67 -2.25 -12.82 -8.61
N GLY A 68 -2.26 -13.85 -7.79
CA GLY A 68 -1.36 -15.01 -7.91
C GLY A 68 0.09 -14.66 -7.63
N TRP A 69 0.35 -13.62 -6.84
CA TRP A 69 1.69 -13.13 -6.50
C TRP A 69 2.09 -13.49 -5.08
N LYS A 70 3.41 -13.58 -4.87
CA LYS A 70 4.02 -13.57 -3.53
C LYS A 70 4.45 -12.15 -3.18
N LEU A 71 4.62 -11.86 -1.89
CA LEU A 71 5.09 -10.55 -1.43
C LEU A 71 6.44 -10.16 -2.04
N GLY A 72 7.36 -11.13 -2.19
CA GLY A 72 8.67 -10.92 -2.78
C GLY A 72 8.67 -10.61 -4.29
N ASP A 73 7.54 -10.83 -4.99
CA ASP A 73 7.42 -10.50 -6.41
C ASP A 73 7.25 -9.00 -6.65
N ALA A 74 6.93 -8.23 -5.61
CA ALA A 74 6.80 -6.78 -5.71
C ALA A 74 8.19 -6.12 -5.75
N ASP A 75 8.38 -5.26 -6.74
CA ASP A 75 9.56 -4.42 -6.88
C ASP A 75 9.43 -3.13 -6.07
N VAL A 76 8.22 -2.61 -5.96
CA VAL A 76 7.86 -1.40 -5.20
C VAL A 76 6.71 -1.72 -4.26
N VAL A 77 6.83 -1.28 -3.01
CA VAL A 77 5.81 -1.42 -1.98
C VAL A 77 5.50 -0.03 -1.40
N GLU A 78 4.30 0.45 -1.63
CA GLU A 78 3.83 1.72 -1.05
C GLU A 78 2.85 1.41 0.09
N ILE A 79 3.26 1.68 1.32
CA ILE A 79 2.39 1.59 2.50
C ILE A 79 2.16 2.99 3.04
N ASN A 80 0.91 3.44 3.10
CA ASN A 80 0.62 4.75 3.66
C ASN A 80 1.14 4.88 5.09
N GLU A 81 1.94 5.90 5.33
CA GLU A 81 2.54 6.19 6.63
C GLU A 81 1.62 7.07 7.49
N ALA A 82 0.47 6.52 7.91
CA ALA A 82 -0.35 7.22 8.89
C ALA A 82 0.45 7.51 10.17
N PHE A 83 1.25 6.52 10.58
CA PHE A 83 2.18 6.58 11.72
C PHE A 83 3.41 5.70 11.44
N ALA A 84 4.60 6.12 11.83
CA ALA A 84 5.82 5.31 11.67
C ALA A 84 5.68 3.95 12.39
N ALA A 85 5.18 3.94 13.61
CA ALA A 85 4.95 2.72 14.37
C ALA A 85 3.99 1.75 13.66
N GLN A 86 3.01 2.29 12.93
CA GLN A 86 2.04 1.49 12.17
C GLN A 86 2.71 0.77 10.99
N VAL A 87 3.55 1.45 10.21
CA VAL A 87 4.26 0.82 9.08
C VAL A 87 5.20 -0.26 9.59
N LEU A 88 5.98 0.03 10.64
CA LEU A 88 6.86 -0.95 11.27
C LEU A 88 6.10 -2.17 11.79
N ALA A 89 4.91 -1.96 12.38
CA ALA A 89 4.06 -3.05 12.85
C ALA A 89 3.52 -3.89 11.68
N VAL A 90 3.12 -3.27 10.56
CA VAL A 90 2.71 -3.98 9.34
C VAL A 90 3.86 -4.85 8.83
N MET A 91 5.06 -4.27 8.64
CA MET A 91 6.24 -5.02 8.18
C MET A 91 6.55 -6.22 9.09
N LYS A 92 6.50 -6.01 10.40
CA LYS A 92 6.68 -7.09 11.38
C LYS A 92 5.63 -8.17 11.27
N CYS A 93 4.34 -7.80 11.10
CA CYS A 93 3.26 -8.78 10.95
C CYS A 93 3.36 -9.58 9.64
N LEU A 94 3.94 -9.01 8.59
CA LEU A 94 4.16 -9.73 7.33
C LEU A 94 5.29 -10.77 7.45
N ALA A 95 6.30 -10.55 8.31
CA ALA A 95 7.51 -11.36 8.42
C ALA A 95 7.51 -12.35 9.60
N ASP A 96 7.01 -11.92 10.77
CA ASP A 96 7.13 -12.71 12.02
C ASP A 96 5.92 -13.62 12.24
N PRO A 97 6.11 -14.96 12.43
CA PRO A 97 5.00 -15.91 12.57
C PRO A 97 4.03 -15.62 13.71
N ALA A 98 4.54 -15.12 14.85
CA ALA A 98 3.68 -14.83 16.00
C ALA A 98 2.86 -13.56 15.77
N SER A 99 3.47 -12.54 15.16
CA SER A 99 2.80 -11.28 14.81
C SER A 99 1.81 -11.47 13.66
N ALA A 100 2.15 -12.29 12.65
CA ALA A 100 1.27 -12.67 11.55
C ALA A 100 -0.04 -13.27 12.04
N ARG A 101 0.02 -14.26 12.92
CA ARG A 101 -1.18 -14.87 13.53
C ARG A 101 -2.02 -13.86 14.33
N ARG A 102 -1.38 -12.95 15.06
CA ARG A 102 -2.10 -11.87 15.79
C ARG A 102 -2.78 -10.88 14.86
N ALA A 103 -2.28 -10.70 13.64
CA ALA A 103 -2.86 -9.88 12.61
C ALA A 103 -3.90 -10.62 11.74
N GLY A 104 -4.14 -11.91 12.01
CA GLY A 104 -5.14 -12.74 11.36
C GLY A 104 -4.65 -13.46 10.11
N LEU A 105 -3.34 -13.55 9.88
CA LEU A 105 -2.73 -14.40 8.85
C LEU A 105 -2.53 -15.83 9.38
N GLU A 106 -2.65 -16.82 8.52
CA GLU A 106 -2.29 -18.21 8.84
C GLU A 106 -0.78 -18.41 8.92
N ALA A 107 -0.06 -17.75 8.01
CA ALA A 107 1.40 -17.78 7.92
C ALA A 107 1.95 -16.41 7.50
N PRO A 108 3.23 -16.11 7.77
CA PRO A 108 3.89 -14.92 7.25
C PRO A 108 3.87 -14.88 5.72
N LEU A 109 3.73 -13.69 5.15
CA LEU A 109 3.84 -13.48 3.70
C LEU A 109 5.31 -13.35 3.25
N GLY A 110 6.20 -13.00 4.17
CA GLY A 110 7.62 -12.79 3.93
C GLY A 110 8.13 -11.48 4.51
N GLU A 111 9.44 -11.30 4.46
CA GLU A 111 10.11 -10.07 4.88
C GLU A 111 10.15 -9.08 3.73
N LEU A 112 9.83 -7.82 4.03
CA LEU A 112 9.96 -6.71 3.08
C LEU A 112 11.39 -6.15 3.15
N ASP A 113 12.00 -5.99 2.00
CA ASP A 113 13.22 -5.19 1.86
C ASP A 113 12.88 -3.72 2.11
N PRO A 114 13.46 -3.08 3.15
CA PRO A 114 13.17 -1.68 3.46
C PRO A 114 13.47 -0.71 2.30
N SER A 115 14.40 -1.05 1.41
CA SER A 115 14.73 -0.23 0.24
C SER A 115 13.61 -0.18 -0.81
N LYS A 116 12.72 -1.16 -0.79
CA LYS A 116 11.54 -1.24 -1.66
C LYS A 116 10.29 -0.58 -1.06
N VAL A 117 10.31 -0.23 0.24
CA VAL A 117 9.16 0.33 0.94
C VAL A 117 9.23 1.86 0.91
N ASN A 118 8.23 2.48 0.29
CA ASN A 118 8.13 3.94 0.15
C ASN A 118 9.45 4.60 -0.30
N PRO A 119 10.11 4.12 -1.37
CA PRO A 119 11.47 4.56 -1.70
C PRO A 119 11.58 6.06 -2.05
N CYS A 120 10.47 6.70 -2.41
CA CYS A 120 10.42 8.16 -2.65
C CYS A 120 9.85 8.94 -1.46
N GLY A 121 9.78 8.32 -0.27
CA GLY A 121 9.18 8.90 0.92
C GLY A 121 7.66 8.68 0.99
N GLY A 122 7.10 8.81 2.18
CA GLY A 122 5.69 8.56 2.48
C GLY A 122 4.99 9.74 3.16
N ALA A 123 3.84 9.48 3.74
CA ALA A 123 2.93 10.50 4.26
C ALA A 123 3.49 11.29 5.45
N ILE A 124 4.47 10.77 6.18
CA ILE A 124 5.11 11.52 7.27
C ILE A 124 5.86 12.74 6.69
N ALA A 125 6.54 12.55 5.55
CA ALA A 125 7.25 13.62 4.88
C ALA A 125 6.38 14.45 3.93
N LEU A 126 5.47 13.79 3.20
CA LEU A 126 4.70 14.38 2.09
C LEU A 126 3.32 14.91 2.52
N GLY A 127 2.80 14.43 3.67
CA GLY A 127 1.45 14.69 4.12
C GLY A 127 0.45 13.60 3.73
N HIS A 128 -0.74 13.65 4.35
CA HIS A 128 -1.80 12.67 4.17
C HIS A 128 -3.15 13.35 3.92
N PRO A 129 -3.38 13.90 2.71
CA PRO A 129 -4.73 14.33 2.32
C PRO A 129 -5.61 13.08 2.17
N VAL A 130 -6.41 12.78 3.18
CA VAL A 130 -7.10 11.49 3.38
C VAL A 130 -7.85 11.02 2.13
N GLY A 131 -8.58 11.91 1.48
CA GLY A 131 -9.36 11.60 0.27
C GLY A 131 -8.50 11.38 -0.99
N ALA A 132 -7.26 11.88 -1.02
CA ALA A 132 -6.37 11.80 -2.19
C ALA A 132 -5.30 10.71 -2.07
N THR A 133 -4.93 10.31 -0.85
CA THR A 133 -3.75 9.46 -0.61
C THR A 133 -3.80 8.13 -1.34
N GLY A 134 -4.95 7.44 -1.41
CA GLY A 134 -5.06 6.17 -2.13
C GLY A 134 -4.66 6.30 -3.60
N ALA A 135 -5.17 7.32 -4.29
CA ALA A 135 -4.80 7.62 -5.67
C ALA A 135 -3.33 8.05 -5.80
N ARG A 136 -2.81 8.82 -4.83
CA ARG A 136 -1.39 9.21 -4.78
C ARG A 136 -0.47 7.98 -4.67
N LEU A 137 -0.77 7.00 -3.84
CA LEU A 137 0.01 5.76 -3.73
C LEU A 137 0.07 5.03 -5.07
N VAL A 138 -1.07 4.89 -5.76
CA VAL A 138 -1.12 4.26 -7.08
C VAL A 138 -0.24 5.02 -8.08
N GLN A 139 -0.40 6.34 -8.16
CA GLN A 139 0.38 7.18 -9.07
C GLN A 139 1.88 7.11 -8.76
N THR A 140 2.26 7.22 -7.49
CA THR A 140 3.66 7.15 -7.05
C THR A 140 4.27 5.80 -7.43
N ALA A 141 3.59 4.70 -7.13
CA ALA A 141 4.07 3.36 -7.44
C ALA A 141 4.29 3.16 -8.96
N LEU A 142 3.33 3.56 -9.79
CA LEU A 142 3.47 3.44 -11.24
C LEU A 142 4.63 4.29 -11.78
N HIS A 143 4.80 5.52 -11.30
CA HIS A 143 5.94 6.35 -11.72
C HIS A 143 7.28 5.77 -11.27
N GLN A 144 7.35 5.17 -10.08
CA GLN A 144 8.57 4.51 -9.61
C GLN A 144 8.90 3.29 -10.47
N LEU A 145 7.92 2.45 -10.81
CA LEU A 145 8.13 1.31 -11.69
C LEU A 145 8.75 1.74 -13.03
N HIS A 146 8.23 2.81 -13.64
CA HIS A 146 8.78 3.34 -14.88
C HIS A 146 10.19 3.95 -14.71
N ALA A 147 10.44 4.62 -13.59
CA ALA A 147 11.73 5.28 -13.36
C ALA A 147 12.87 4.28 -13.09
N THR A 148 12.55 3.08 -12.61
CA THR A 148 13.53 2.05 -12.22
C THR A 148 13.54 0.82 -13.12
N ASP A 149 12.78 0.85 -14.23
CA ASP A 149 12.56 -0.29 -15.14
C ASP A 149 12.07 -1.55 -14.40
N ALA A 150 11.31 -1.33 -13.33
CA ALA A 150 10.66 -2.36 -12.51
C ALA A 150 9.24 -2.62 -13.02
N ARG A 151 8.60 -3.70 -12.56
CA ARG A 151 7.34 -4.16 -13.17
C ARG A 151 6.16 -4.24 -12.23
N LYS A 152 6.34 -4.63 -10.97
CA LYS A 152 5.26 -5.00 -10.07
C LYS A 152 5.29 -4.15 -8.81
N ALA A 153 4.14 -3.61 -8.44
CA ALA A 153 4.00 -2.89 -7.19
C ALA A 153 2.79 -3.37 -6.39
N ILE A 154 2.88 -3.24 -5.08
CA ILE A 154 1.75 -3.32 -4.19
C ILE A 154 1.62 -2.02 -3.43
N VAL A 155 0.40 -1.48 -3.38
CA VAL A 155 0.07 -0.30 -2.60
C VAL A 155 -0.92 -0.67 -1.52
N SER A 156 -0.80 -0.10 -0.32
CA SER A 156 -1.71 -0.40 0.78
C SER A 156 -1.86 0.76 1.74
N LEU A 157 -3.01 0.81 2.41
CA LEU A 157 -3.28 1.79 3.45
C LEU A 157 -4.22 1.22 4.52
N CYS A 158 -4.05 1.69 5.75
CA CYS A 158 -5.02 1.50 6.82
C CYS A 158 -6.11 2.56 6.73
N ILE A 159 -7.30 2.21 7.18
CA ILE A 159 -8.49 3.08 7.14
C ILE A 159 -9.09 3.10 8.54
N GLY A 160 -9.47 4.27 9.00
CA GLY A 160 -10.14 4.45 10.29
C GLY A 160 -11.41 3.60 10.39
N GLY A 161 -11.74 3.14 11.61
CA GLY A 161 -12.85 2.23 11.84
C GLY A 161 -12.51 0.74 11.72
N GLY A 162 -11.23 0.38 11.47
CA GLY A 162 -10.78 -1.01 11.43
C GLY A 162 -10.87 -1.63 10.06
N GLN A 163 -10.31 -0.96 9.05
CA GLN A 163 -10.26 -1.44 7.69
C GLN A 163 -8.86 -1.29 7.10
N GLY A 164 -8.57 -2.03 6.06
CA GLY A 164 -7.41 -1.88 5.22
C GLY A 164 -7.74 -2.13 3.76
N MET A 165 -6.99 -1.51 2.88
CA MET A 165 -7.08 -1.73 1.43
C MET A 165 -5.70 -1.95 0.84
N ALA A 166 -5.60 -2.81 -0.15
CA ALA A 166 -4.40 -3.01 -0.95
C ALA A 166 -4.75 -3.21 -2.43
N ALA A 167 -3.82 -2.85 -3.30
CA ALA A 167 -3.92 -3.09 -4.73
C ALA A 167 -2.57 -3.53 -5.30
N CYS A 168 -2.61 -4.48 -6.22
CA CYS A 168 -1.47 -4.94 -7.00
C CYS A 168 -1.51 -4.25 -8.37
N LEU A 169 -0.39 -3.65 -8.75
CA LEU A 169 -0.23 -2.86 -9.97
C LEU A 169 0.91 -3.45 -10.80
N GLU A 170 0.79 -3.39 -12.10
CA GLU A 170 1.81 -3.89 -13.03
C GLU A 170 1.99 -2.93 -14.20
N VAL A 171 3.24 -2.68 -14.61
CA VAL A 171 3.57 -1.99 -15.86
C VAL A 171 3.43 -2.98 -17.02
N MET A 172 2.85 -2.53 -18.11
CA MET A 172 2.64 -3.34 -19.32
C MET A 172 3.84 -3.30 -20.27
#